data_dea74f00faf8f86afd458316c72ff5b2
#
_entry.id   dea74f00faf8f86afd458316c72ff5b2
#
_cell.length_a   1.000
_cell.length_b   1.000
_cell.length_c   1.000
_cell.angle_alpha   90.00
_cell.angle_beta   90.00
_cell.angle_gamma   90.00
#
_symmetry.space_group_name_H-M   'P 1'
#
loop_
_entity.id
_entity.type
_entity.pdbx_description
1 polymer ?
#
loop_
_entity_poly.entity_id
_entity_poly.type
_entity_poly.pdbx_seq_one_letter_code
_entity_poly.pdbx_strand_id
1 'polypeptide(L)'
;MMFNTVTQRLFLLVSVMPSMLLANSLHEQYVQLLDDPEQQLSCFEPDSYYQYCLKNIPHQGLFVIDKQGNKVYQPYYFDNWPDEAKDGVYRIRQGNKIGFADEKTGNIVIEAKYDCAYPFENGKANVGTGCQLETDGEHSWWVGGDWVSIDTHGHVITSSEKP
;
A
#
# COMPACT_ATOMS: atom_id res chain seq x y z
N MET A 1 -73.17 17.09 9.61
CA MET A 1 -71.99 17.80 9.12
C MET A 1 -70.76 17.05 9.61
N MET A 2 -70.15 16.23 8.78
CA MET A 2 -68.91 15.47 9.10
C MET A 2 -67.76 16.11 8.34
N PHE A 3 -66.79 16.63 9.09
CA PHE A 3 -65.55 17.14 8.53
C PHE A 3 -64.52 16.02 8.50
N ASN A 4 -64.11 15.68 7.27
CA ASN A 4 -63.12 14.67 7.00
C ASN A 4 -61.73 15.35 6.93
N THR A 5 -60.91 15.12 7.91
CA THR A 5 -59.53 15.68 7.97
C THR A 5 -58.60 14.68 7.26
N VAL A 6 -58.18 15.05 6.07
CA VAL A 6 -57.14 14.28 5.30
C VAL A 6 -55.77 14.66 5.84
N THR A 7 -55.15 13.73 6.55
CA THR A 7 -53.78 13.90 7.04
C THR A 7 -52.81 13.57 5.93
N GLN A 8 -52.21 14.59 5.34
CA GLN A 8 -51.18 14.48 4.30
C GLN A 8 -49.86 14.07 4.94
N ARG A 9 -49.45 12.81 4.80
CA ARG A 9 -48.12 12.33 5.22
C ARG A 9 -47.11 12.79 4.21
N LEU A 10 -46.27 13.73 4.60
CA LEU A 10 -45.09 14.17 3.86
C LEU A 10 -44.01 13.07 3.95
N PHE A 11 -43.82 12.33 2.89
CA PHE A 11 -42.68 11.41 2.77
C PHE A 11 -41.41 12.21 2.46
N LEU A 12 -40.58 12.41 3.48
CA LEU A 12 -39.20 12.86 3.27
C LEU A 12 -38.40 11.75 2.59
N LEU A 13 -38.17 11.90 1.29
CA LEU A 13 -37.19 11.11 0.57
C LEU A 13 -35.79 11.53 1.05
N VAL A 14 -35.23 10.78 2.00
CA VAL A 14 -33.82 10.88 2.33
C VAL A 14 -33.07 10.24 1.16
N SER A 15 -32.53 11.10 0.31
CA SER A 15 -31.57 10.70 -0.72
C SER A 15 -30.31 10.21 -0.05
N VAL A 16 -30.15 8.89 0.07
CA VAL A 16 -28.89 8.27 0.46
C VAL A 16 -27.98 8.38 -0.78
N MET A 17 -27.14 9.42 -0.79
CA MET A 17 -26.03 9.48 -1.72
C MET A 17 -25.12 8.29 -1.42
N PRO A 18 -24.74 7.47 -2.40
CA PRO A 18 -23.69 6.47 -2.18
C PRO A 18 -22.42 7.25 -1.83
N SER A 19 -21.91 7.06 -0.63
CA SER A 19 -20.56 7.50 -0.26
C SER A 19 -19.64 6.82 -1.26
N MET A 20 -19.02 7.60 -2.15
CA MET A 20 -17.86 7.13 -2.88
C MET A 20 -16.81 6.79 -1.82
N LEU A 21 -16.63 5.51 -1.55
CA LEU A 21 -15.52 4.99 -0.81
C LEU A 21 -14.26 5.33 -1.63
N LEU A 22 -13.61 6.42 -1.26
CA LEU A 22 -12.25 6.70 -1.70
C LEU A 22 -11.40 5.58 -1.12
N ALA A 23 -10.69 4.84 -1.97
CA ALA A 23 -9.73 3.86 -1.51
C ALA A 23 -8.72 4.58 -0.58
N ASN A 24 -8.64 4.15 0.66
CA ASN A 24 -7.74 4.75 1.63
C ASN A 24 -6.29 4.42 1.24
N SER A 25 -5.40 5.40 1.38
CA SER A 25 -3.97 5.16 1.23
C SER A 25 -3.48 4.10 2.22
N LEU A 26 -2.35 3.45 1.91
CA LEU A 26 -1.74 2.48 2.83
C LEU A 26 -1.50 3.09 4.22
N HIS A 27 -1.12 4.36 4.27
CA HIS A 27 -0.93 5.11 5.51
C HIS A 27 -2.23 5.25 6.31
N GLU A 28 -3.34 5.61 5.66
CA GLU A 28 -4.65 5.73 6.33
C GLU A 28 -5.14 4.38 6.86
N GLN A 29 -4.96 3.31 6.08
CA GLN A 29 -5.28 1.96 6.53
C GLN A 29 -4.47 1.56 7.76
N TYR A 30 -3.18 1.91 7.80
CA TYR A 30 -2.32 1.63 8.95
C TYR A 30 -2.75 2.40 10.20
N VAL A 31 -3.05 3.70 10.06
CA VAL A 31 -3.56 4.53 11.18
C VAL A 31 -4.85 3.94 11.73
N GLN A 32 -5.79 3.54 10.87
CA GLN A 32 -7.04 2.91 11.30
C GLN A 32 -6.81 1.60 12.08
N LEU A 33 -5.85 0.77 11.66
CA LEU A 33 -5.50 -0.47 12.37
C LEU A 33 -4.83 -0.23 13.73
N LEU A 34 -4.23 0.93 13.94
CA LEU A 34 -3.63 1.31 15.23
C LEU A 34 -4.66 1.90 16.18
N ASP A 35 -5.60 2.70 15.65
CA ASP A 35 -6.60 3.43 16.45
C ASP A 35 -7.76 2.54 16.90
N ASP A 36 -8.03 1.46 16.18
CA ASP A 36 -9.07 0.49 16.52
C ASP A 36 -8.46 -0.88 16.84
N PRO A 37 -8.22 -1.19 18.13
CA PRO A 37 -7.65 -2.47 18.53
C PRO A 37 -8.56 -3.67 18.24
N GLU A 38 -9.85 -3.47 17.96
CA GLU A 38 -10.79 -4.52 17.55
C GLU A 38 -10.74 -4.75 16.03
N GLN A 39 -10.36 -3.74 15.26
CA GLN A 39 -10.16 -3.84 13.81
C GLN A 39 -8.77 -4.43 13.51
N GLN A 40 -8.70 -5.73 13.42
CA GLN A 40 -7.44 -6.43 13.16
C GLN A 40 -7.07 -6.55 11.69
N LEU A 41 -7.94 -6.10 10.78
CA LEU A 41 -7.82 -6.26 9.33
C LEU A 41 -8.31 -5.03 8.58
N SER A 42 -7.54 -4.57 7.60
CA SER A 42 -7.96 -3.63 6.57
C SER A 42 -7.68 -4.23 5.20
N CYS A 43 -8.71 -4.44 4.40
CA CYS A 43 -8.56 -5.15 3.13
C CYS A 43 -8.47 -4.19 1.96
N PHE A 44 -7.58 -4.50 1.02
CA PHE A 44 -7.44 -3.76 -0.23
C PHE A 44 -8.71 -3.94 -1.07
N GLU A 45 -9.21 -2.86 -1.61
CA GLU A 45 -10.28 -2.94 -2.59
C GLU A 45 -9.71 -3.34 -3.95
N PRO A 46 -10.33 -4.19 -4.69
CA PRO A 46 -11.50 -3.88 -5.48
C PRO A 46 -12.49 -5.01 -5.68
N ASP A 47 -13.67 -4.65 -6.12
CA ASP A 47 -14.61 -5.52 -6.82
C ASP A 47 -14.79 -6.94 -6.26
N SER A 48 -15.62 -7.07 -5.22
CA SER A 48 -16.24 -8.31 -4.77
C SER A 48 -15.36 -9.43 -4.20
N TYR A 49 -14.04 -9.40 -4.35
CA TYR A 49 -13.15 -10.43 -3.79
C TYR A 49 -11.83 -9.83 -3.30
N TYR A 50 -11.78 -9.35 -2.06
CA TYR A 50 -10.52 -9.02 -1.38
C TYR A 50 -9.53 -10.18 -1.52
N GLN A 51 -8.44 -9.97 -2.22
CA GLN A 51 -7.38 -10.97 -2.32
C GLN A 51 -6.42 -10.87 -1.14
N TYR A 52 -6.17 -9.64 -0.69
CA TYR A 52 -5.20 -9.33 0.34
C TYR A 52 -5.78 -8.37 1.37
N CYS A 53 -5.33 -8.54 2.60
CA CYS A 53 -5.66 -7.65 3.70
C CYS A 53 -4.40 -7.25 4.46
N LEU A 54 -4.38 -6.02 4.93
CA LEU A 54 -3.37 -5.53 5.84
C LEU A 54 -3.71 -5.99 7.26
N LYS A 55 -2.75 -6.54 7.98
CA LYS A 55 -2.91 -7.02 9.35
C LYS A 55 -1.75 -6.60 10.22
N ASN A 56 -2.06 -5.97 11.35
CA ASN A 56 -1.07 -5.76 12.40
C ASN A 56 -0.98 -7.02 13.26
N ILE A 57 0.19 -7.66 13.27
CA ILE A 57 0.43 -8.88 14.05
C ILE A 57 1.24 -8.47 15.29
N PRO A 58 0.72 -8.70 16.51
CA PRO A 58 1.39 -8.32 17.75
C PRO A 58 2.85 -8.79 17.79
N HIS A 59 3.76 -7.88 18.14
CA HIS A 59 5.21 -8.09 18.21
C HIS A 59 5.92 -8.42 16.89
N GLN A 60 5.21 -8.45 15.76
CA GLN A 60 5.77 -8.74 14.44
C GLN A 60 5.60 -7.58 13.45
N GLY A 61 4.64 -6.69 13.72
CA GLY A 61 4.34 -5.53 12.88
C GLY A 61 3.31 -5.84 11.79
N LEU A 62 3.29 -4.96 10.80
CA LEU A 62 2.30 -4.95 9.74
C LEU A 62 2.67 -5.95 8.64
N PHE A 63 1.69 -6.77 8.24
CA PHE A 63 1.82 -7.70 7.11
C PHE A 63 0.62 -7.58 6.18
N VAL A 64 0.87 -7.83 4.93
CA VAL A 64 -0.20 -8.18 3.98
C VAL A 64 -0.38 -9.69 4.02
N ILE A 65 -1.63 -10.12 4.20
CA ILE A 65 -2.03 -11.51 4.27
C ILE A 65 -2.99 -11.87 3.13
N ASP A 66 -2.98 -13.13 2.72
CA ASP A 66 -3.94 -13.67 1.76
C ASP A 66 -5.27 -14.09 2.43
N LYS A 67 -6.21 -14.60 1.64
CA LYS A 67 -7.52 -15.10 2.12
C LYS A 67 -7.41 -16.26 3.10
N GLN A 68 -6.32 -17.00 3.08
CA GLN A 68 -6.05 -18.11 3.98
C GLN A 68 -5.38 -17.64 5.28
N GLY A 69 -5.02 -16.35 5.38
CA GLY A 69 -4.32 -15.77 6.51
C GLY A 69 -2.81 -15.96 6.47
N ASN A 70 -2.25 -16.42 5.34
CA ASN A 70 -0.80 -16.54 5.17
C ASN A 70 -0.18 -15.17 4.95
N LYS A 71 0.99 -14.93 5.55
CA LYS A 71 1.78 -13.73 5.31
C LYS A 71 2.34 -13.76 3.90
N VAL A 72 2.05 -12.72 3.12
CA VAL A 72 2.54 -12.58 1.74
C VAL A 72 3.79 -11.72 1.72
N TYR A 73 3.72 -10.52 2.31
CA TYR A 73 4.85 -9.61 2.44
C TYR A 73 4.63 -8.61 3.58
N GLN A 74 5.67 -7.86 3.91
CA GLN A 74 5.58 -6.68 4.76
C GLN A 74 5.67 -5.42 3.89
N PRO A 75 4.84 -4.39 4.12
CA PRO A 75 5.15 -3.05 3.62
C PRO A 75 6.55 -2.65 4.09
N TYR A 76 7.32 -2.00 3.23
CA TYR A 76 8.62 -1.46 3.62
C TYR A 76 8.41 -0.31 4.60
N TYR A 77 9.19 -0.26 5.66
CA TYR A 77 9.14 0.82 6.64
C TYR A 77 10.22 1.85 6.36
N PHE A 78 9.80 3.09 6.30
CA PHE A 78 10.69 4.24 6.27
C PHE A 78 10.30 5.19 7.41
N ASP A 79 11.25 5.59 8.22
CA ASP A 79 11.02 6.46 9.40
C ASP A 79 9.89 5.98 10.34
N ASN A 80 9.86 4.70 10.65
CA ASN A 80 8.86 4.05 11.52
C ASN A 80 7.43 3.96 10.95
N TRP A 81 7.21 4.35 9.70
CA TRP A 81 5.93 4.25 9.00
C TRP A 81 6.03 3.37 7.77
N PRO A 82 4.93 2.73 7.37
CA PRO A 82 4.86 2.08 6.07
C PRO A 82 5.15 3.07 4.96
N ASP A 83 5.86 2.60 3.95
CA ASP A 83 6.21 3.39 2.77
C ASP A 83 4.97 3.98 2.10
N GLU A 84 5.00 5.25 1.76
CA GLU A 84 3.95 5.87 0.99
C GLU A 84 4.03 5.40 -0.47
N ALA A 85 2.87 5.17 -1.09
CA ALA A 85 2.83 4.87 -2.50
C ALA A 85 3.26 6.07 -3.35
N LYS A 86 4.11 5.80 -4.33
CA LYS A 86 4.54 6.76 -5.36
C LYS A 86 4.31 6.11 -6.73
N ASP A 87 3.74 6.89 -7.65
CA ASP A 87 3.35 6.38 -8.98
C ASP A 87 2.43 5.13 -8.92
N GLY A 88 1.58 5.03 -7.86
CA GLY A 88 0.63 3.95 -7.65
C GLY A 88 1.21 2.65 -7.08
N VAL A 89 2.49 2.63 -6.70
CA VAL A 89 3.18 1.48 -6.11
C VAL A 89 3.96 1.87 -4.85
N TYR A 90 4.13 0.93 -3.94
CA TYR A 90 4.95 1.09 -2.73
C TYR A 90 5.93 -0.06 -2.58
N ARG A 91 7.02 0.20 -1.88
CA ARG A 91 8.03 -0.84 -1.61
C ARG A 91 7.49 -1.87 -0.62
N ILE A 92 7.85 -3.11 -0.86
CA ILE A 92 7.54 -4.25 0.00
C ILE A 92 8.81 -5.01 0.35
N ARG A 93 8.72 -5.81 1.42
CA ARG A 93 9.79 -6.70 1.84
C ARG A 93 9.29 -8.14 1.94
N GLN A 94 10.02 -9.06 1.32
CA GLN A 94 9.91 -10.50 1.53
C GLN A 94 11.29 -11.03 1.94
N GLY A 95 11.40 -11.47 3.19
CA GLY A 95 12.71 -11.76 3.79
C GLY A 95 13.62 -10.52 3.78
N ASN A 96 14.80 -10.65 3.18
CA ASN A 96 15.78 -9.57 3.07
C ASN A 96 15.72 -8.83 1.73
N LYS A 97 14.75 -9.16 0.88
CA LYS A 97 14.63 -8.55 -0.46
C LYS A 97 13.50 -7.56 -0.51
N ILE A 98 13.67 -6.58 -1.38
CA ILE A 98 12.73 -5.51 -1.65
C ILE A 98 12.12 -5.71 -3.03
N GLY A 99 10.81 -5.55 -3.11
CA GLY A 99 10.01 -5.52 -4.32
C GLY A 99 9.00 -4.37 -4.24
N PHE A 100 7.97 -4.42 -5.08
CA PHE A 100 6.91 -3.39 -5.10
C PHE A 100 5.54 -4.02 -5.26
N ALA A 101 4.55 -3.43 -4.62
CA ALA A 101 3.15 -3.79 -4.72
C ALA A 101 2.29 -2.61 -5.16
N ASP A 102 1.19 -2.91 -5.81
CA ASP A 102 0.18 -1.94 -6.23
C ASP A 102 -0.60 -1.40 -5.03
N GLU A 103 -0.74 -0.09 -4.95
CA GLU A 103 -1.36 0.60 -3.82
C GLU A 103 -2.84 0.21 -3.62
N LYS A 104 -3.56 -0.01 -4.70
CA LYS A 104 -5.01 -0.23 -4.65
C LYS A 104 -5.36 -1.68 -4.36
N THR A 105 -4.62 -2.60 -4.96
CA THR A 105 -4.95 -4.02 -4.94
C THR A 105 -4.11 -4.83 -3.96
N GLY A 106 -2.95 -4.31 -3.53
CA GLY A 106 -1.97 -5.05 -2.74
C GLY A 106 -1.25 -6.15 -3.52
N ASN A 107 -1.48 -6.27 -4.84
CA ASN A 107 -0.79 -7.26 -5.66
C ASN A 107 0.69 -6.91 -5.81
N ILE A 108 1.57 -7.92 -5.71
CA ILE A 108 2.98 -7.75 -6.05
C ILE A 108 3.08 -7.48 -7.55
N VAL A 109 3.61 -6.33 -7.92
CA VAL A 109 3.86 -5.94 -9.32
C VAL A 109 5.31 -6.13 -9.73
N ILE A 110 6.22 -6.05 -8.76
CA ILE A 110 7.64 -6.34 -8.95
C ILE A 110 8.09 -7.23 -7.80
N GLU A 111 8.49 -8.45 -8.13
CA GLU A 111 8.96 -9.45 -7.17
C GLU A 111 10.10 -8.91 -6.29
N ALA A 112 10.11 -9.34 -5.02
CA ALA A 112 11.13 -8.96 -4.05
C ALA A 112 12.45 -9.68 -4.37
N LYS A 113 13.33 -9.02 -5.13
CA LYS A 113 14.62 -9.55 -5.58
C LYS A 113 15.79 -8.61 -5.36
N TYR A 114 15.53 -7.34 -5.04
CA TYR A 114 16.56 -6.32 -4.86
C TYR A 114 17.03 -6.26 -3.41
N ASP A 115 18.30 -5.96 -3.21
CA ASP A 115 18.86 -5.72 -1.86
C ASP A 115 18.52 -4.32 -1.36
N CYS A 116 18.42 -3.37 -2.30
CA CYS A 116 18.15 -1.97 -2.04
C CYS A 116 17.16 -1.42 -3.08
N ALA A 117 16.33 -0.48 -2.68
CA ALA A 117 15.42 0.19 -3.60
C ALA A 117 15.06 1.56 -3.06
N TYR A 118 15.05 2.57 -3.93
CA TYR A 118 14.41 3.84 -3.69
C TYR A 118 12.93 3.79 -4.10
N PRO A 119 12.06 4.62 -3.53
CA PRO A 119 10.69 4.79 -4.00
C PRO A 119 10.66 5.17 -5.49
N PHE A 120 9.52 4.92 -6.14
CA PHE A 120 9.29 5.45 -7.48
C PHE A 120 9.20 6.98 -7.46
N GLU A 121 9.70 7.60 -8.50
CA GLU A 121 9.59 9.03 -8.75
C GLU A 121 9.54 9.26 -10.26
N ASN A 122 8.46 9.89 -10.75
CA ASN A 122 8.25 10.16 -12.18
C ASN A 122 8.35 8.90 -13.06
N GLY A 123 7.76 7.80 -12.61
CA GLY A 123 7.69 6.53 -13.32
C GLY A 123 8.98 5.69 -13.28
N LYS A 124 9.95 6.05 -12.43
CA LYS A 124 11.25 5.36 -12.33
C LYS A 124 11.63 5.12 -10.87
N ALA A 125 12.28 4.00 -10.60
CA ALA A 125 12.93 3.72 -9.33
C ALA A 125 14.37 3.22 -9.55
N ASN A 126 15.29 3.61 -8.67
CA ASN A 126 16.61 2.99 -8.63
C ASN A 126 16.59 1.81 -7.68
N VAL A 127 17.04 0.67 -8.17
CA VAL A 127 17.11 -0.59 -7.44
C VAL A 127 18.51 -1.16 -7.52
N GLY A 128 18.97 -1.82 -6.47
CA GLY A 128 20.35 -2.27 -6.35
C GLY A 128 20.47 -3.73 -5.93
N THR A 129 21.57 -4.36 -6.33
CA THR A 129 21.99 -5.70 -5.91
C THR A 129 23.37 -5.62 -5.28
N GLY A 130 23.58 -6.31 -4.16
CA GLY A 130 24.85 -6.30 -3.43
C GLY A 130 25.14 -5.03 -2.63
N CYS A 131 24.16 -4.13 -2.50
CA CYS A 131 24.24 -2.95 -1.65
C CYS A 131 23.83 -3.25 -0.21
N GLN A 132 24.20 -2.38 0.70
CA GLN A 132 23.92 -2.48 2.13
C GLN A 132 23.38 -1.16 2.69
N LEU A 133 22.59 -1.25 3.74
CA LEU A 133 22.11 -0.08 4.47
C LEU A 133 23.13 0.30 5.53
N GLU A 134 23.64 1.51 5.48
CA GLU A 134 24.44 2.12 6.54
C GLU A 134 23.61 3.15 7.31
N THR A 135 23.97 3.37 8.57
CA THR A 135 23.31 4.35 9.44
C THR A 135 24.31 5.00 10.37
N ASP A 136 24.09 6.28 10.67
CA ASP A 136 24.81 7.01 11.73
C ASP A 136 24.00 7.09 13.05
N GLY A 137 22.82 6.41 13.08
CA GLY A 137 21.89 6.40 14.20
C GLY A 137 20.73 7.37 14.03
N GLU A 138 20.86 8.41 13.23
CA GLU A 138 19.79 9.37 12.89
C GLU A 138 19.32 9.21 11.44
N HIS A 139 20.25 8.91 10.54
CA HIS A 139 19.96 8.75 9.11
C HIS A 139 20.43 7.38 8.63
N SER A 140 19.80 6.92 7.55
CA SER A 140 20.17 5.68 6.87
C SER A 140 20.31 5.92 5.38
N TRP A 141 21.31 5.30 4.75
CA TRP A 141 21.55 5.40 3.30
C TRP A 141 22.09 4.10 2.75
N TRP A 142 21.88 3.92 1.46
CA TRP A 142 22.38 2.74 0.75
C TRP A 142 23.82 2.95 0.27
N VAL A 143 24.69 1.95 0.47
CA VAL A 143 26.07 1.97 0.02
C VAL A 143 26.41 0.75 -0.84
N GLY A 144 27.34 0.93 -1.78
CA GLY A 144 27.82 -0.13 -2.66
C GLY A 144 26.77 -0.67 -3.63
N GLY A 145 27.04 -1.84 -4.19
CA GLY A 145 26.17 -2.58 -5.09
C GLY A 145 26.14 -2.08 -6.52
N ASP A 146 25.47 -2.86 -7.35
CA ASP A 146 25.19 -2.56 -8.75
C ASP A 146 23.76 -2.02 -8.85
N TRP A 147 23.60 -0.83 -9.42
CA TRP A 147 22.35 -0.11 -9.50
C TRP A 147 21.83 0.00 -10.90
N VAL A 148 20.52 -0.17 -11.06
CA VAL A 148 19.80 0.06 -12.31
C VAL A 148 18.53 0.86 -12.05
N SER A 149 18.06 1.60 -13.05
CA SER A 149 16.74 2.23 -13.02
C SER A 149 15.72 1.30 -13.67
N ILE A 150 14.56 1.20 -13.07
CA ILE A 150 13.44 0.39 -13.57
C ILE A 150 12.18 1.24 -13.73
N ASP A 151 11.28 0.83 -14.63
CA ASP A 151 9.92 1.36 -14.74
C ASP A 151 8.96 0.68 -13.73
N THR A 152 7.71 1.15 -13.65
CA THR A 152 6.68 0.61 -12.74
C THR A 152 6.29 -0.85 -13.03
N HIS A 153 6.75 -1.43 -14.13
CA HIS A 153 6.58 -2.84 -14.48
C HIS A 153 7.84 -3.69 -14.16
N GLY A 154 8.90 -3.04 -13.66
CA GLY A 154 10.17 -3.70 -13.33
C GLY A 154 11.11 -3.91 -14.51
N HIS A 155 10.85 -3.30 -15.67
CA HIS A 155 11.76 -3.33 -16.81
C HIS A 155 12.91 -2.35 -16.59
N VAL A 156 14.13 -2.79 -16.86
CA VAL A 156 15.31 -1.94 -16.78
C VAL A 156 15.22 -0.84 -17.86
N ILE A 157 15.32 0.40 -17.40
CA ILE A 157 15.39 1.55 -18.28
C ILE A 157 16.84 1.68 -18.74
N THR A 158 17.11 1.18 -19.94
CA THR A 158 18.40 1.44 -20.59
C THR A 158 18.39 2.87 -21.08
N SER A 159 19.35 3.68 -20.65
CA SER A 159 19.57 4.99 -21.24
C SER A 159 20.06 4.78 -22.69
N SER A 160 19.13 4.64 -23.60
CA SER A 160 19.40 4.80 -25.01
C SER A 160 19.42 6.30 -25.30
N GLU A 161 20.53 6.94 -24.92
CA GLU A 161 20.97 8.18 -25.57
C GLU A 161 22.35 8.51 -25.04
N LYS A 162 23.31 8.15 -25.84
CA LYS A 162 24.58 8.85 -25.88
C LYS A 162 24.45 9.89 -26.97
N PRO A 163 24.71 11.18 -26.69
CA PRO A 163 24.69 12.21 -27.71
C PRO A 163 25.76 11.96 -28.77
#